data_7e851bc1bc1c95b0ecc35d6e343c75f7
#
_entry.id   7e851bc1bc1c95b0ecc35d6e343c75f7
#
_cell.length_a   1.000
_cell.length_b   1.000
_cell.length_c   1.000
_cell.angle_alpha   90.00
_cell.angle_beta   90.00
_cell.angle_gamma   90.00
#
_symmetry.space_group_name_H-M   'P 1'
#
loop_
_entity.id
_entity.type
_entity.pdbx_description
1 polymer ?
#
loop_
_entity_poly.entity_id
_entity_poly.type
_entity_poly.pdbx_seq_one_letter_code
_entity_poly.pdbx_strand_id
1 'polypeptide(L)'
;MNSLKKVLIASTLGEPQRMYPMIRWSILEALFKGTPVTTLLFAVLILLMPLVDPATSLQWWQVIAVEVSFLVGMLLFFLISLRTYNKTFSDGYQITADGRIRLANQMRQLPMGFYNKRDPGEIGEYMSSDYGQVEFLITHFIPQAISGYFVPLITLIFFTILNWKIGLLATSVIVLSYPLFYVSGQLVSHLGARLQTVKRNTSSRMIEYILGIKLIKAFNLGGTAFTRLEHTVNELKRQSIRVELLPAPTLSLAGLLLNIGSVLVALVGFLLMQRGEISMLLYIMFLLGSLGLYAPLLQSFQFNALIQFLSLSSDRIYDLVRLPVQEQGTIETVPTTDLELSHVSFSYNEQAVLKEVDMHIPTKSFIALVGPSGSGKTTITRLIARFWDPASGKITLGGHDLRDYTIDALLSQIAVVFQDVYLFHDTIKNNLLIGKEDATDAEIEAAARKAQCHDFIMKLPKGYDTEVGEGGSTLSGGEKQRISIARAILKEASIILLDEATASLDPENEIHIQEAISQLVKDKTVIVIAHRLWTVREADQIYVLDKGRVVQHGKHDELLAQSDGVYRHLWDEQQRIKGWKF
;
A
#
# COMPACT_ATOMS: atom_id res chain seq x y z
N MET A 1 24.38 -3.28 3.61
CA MET A 1 23.99 -4.28 2.63
C MET A 1 22.53 -4.75 2.78
N ASN A 2 22.00 -4.89 4.01
CA ASN A 2 20.61 -5.32 4.21
C ASN A 2 19.54 -4.31 3.74
N SER A 3 19.74 -3.00 3.91
CA SER A 3 18.74 -1.98 3.51
C SER A 3 18.57 -1.87 2.00
N LEU A 4 19.66 -1.85 1.22
CA LEU A 4 19.59 -1.79 -0.24
C LEU A 4 18.89 -3.02 -0.83
N LYS A 5 19.18 -4.21 -0.29
CA LYS A 5 18.50 -5.45 -0.71
C LYS A 5 17.00 -5.40 -0.44
N LYS A 6 16.57 -4.88 0.72
CA LYS A 6 15.15 -4.69 1.04
C LYS A 6 14.49 -3.70 0.09
N VAL A 7 15.15 -2.56 -0.17
CA VAL A 7 14.67 -1.58 -1.15
C VAL A 7 14.48 -2.22 -2.52
N LEU A 8 15.47 -2.97 -3.02
CA LEU A 8 15.40 -3.65 -4.30
C LEU A 8 14.27 -4.69 -4.35
N ILE A 9 14.08 -5.46 -3.27
CA ILE A 9 12.99 -6.44 -3.18
C ILE A 9 11.62 -5.74 -3.09
N ALA A 10 11.48 -4.72 -2.26
CA ALA A 10 10.24 -3.99 -2.09
C ALA A 10 9.77 -3.33 -3.39
N SER A 11 10.71 -2.70 -4.13
CA SER A 11 10.41 -2.00 -5.37
C SER A 11 10.03 -2.91 -6.53
N THR A 12 10.63 -4.10 -6.59
CA THR A 12 10.42 -5.07 -7.67
C THR A 12 9.53 -6.24 -7.24
N LEU A 13 9.05 -6.23 -5.99
CA LEU A 13 8.30 -7.33 -5.38
C LEU A 13 8.92 -8.71 -5.63
N GLY A 14 10.22 -8.81 -5.34
CA GLY A 14 10.97 -10.07 -5.42
C GLY A 14 11.81 -10.28 -6.68
N GLU A 15 11.80 -9.37 -7.65
CA GLU A 15 12.59 -9.46 -8.89
C GLU A 15 13.72 -8.39 -8.98
N PRO A 16 14.71 -8.36 -8.07
CA PRO A 16 15.72 -7.28 -8.02
C PRO A 16 16.58 -7.21 -9.30
N GLN A 17 16.62 -8.28 -10.10
CA GLN A 17 17.38 -8.34 -11.34
C GLN A 17 16.92 -7.29 -12.38
N ARG A 18 15.65 -6.88 -12.35
CA ARG A 18 15.09 -5.85 -13.23
C ARG A 18 15.77 -4.49 -13.07
N MET A 19 16.39 -4.22 -11.91
CA MET A 19 17.09 -2.96 -11.65
C MET A 19 18.57 -2.98 -12.03
N TYR A 20 19.18 -4.14 -12.30
CA TYR A 20 20.60 -4.23 -12.63
C TYR A 20 21.00 -3.43 -13.88
N PRO A 21 20.20 -3.36 -14.95
CA PRO A 21 20.54 -2.51 -16.10
C PRO A 21 20.68 -1.04 -15.72
N MET A 22 19.73 -0.49 -14.92
CA MET A 22 19.80 0.88 -14.45
C MET A 22 21.09 1.16 -13.64
N ILE A 23 21.42 0.27 -12.69
CA ILE A 23 22.62 0.39 -11.87
C ILE A 23 23.89 0.37 -12.75
N ARG A 24 23.97 -0.55 -13.72
CA ARG A 24 25.13 -0.65 -14.63
C ARG A 24 25.31 0.60 -15.49
N TRP A 25 24.23 1.12 -16.06
CA TRP A 25 24.29 2.35 -16.85
C TRP A 25 24.63 3.58 -15.99
N SER A 26 24.13 3.66 -14.76
CA SER A 26 24.49 4.73 -13.82
C SER A 26 25.97 4.69 -13.43
N ILE A 27 26.56 3.51 -13.24
CA ILE A 27 28.00 3.36 -13.00
C ILE A 27 28.78 3.78 -14.25
N LEU A 28 28.37 3.35 -15.44
CA LEU A 28 29.02 3.74 -16.70
C LEU A 28 28.96 5.26 -16.91
N GLU A 29 27.81 5.89 -16.66
CA GLU A 29 27.67 7.34 -16.73
C GLU A 29 28.60 8.05 -15.77
N ALA A 30 28.74 7.55 -14.52
CA ALA A 30 29.64 8.11 -13.53
C ALA A 30 31.11 8.09 -13.96
N LEU A 31 31.54 7.06 -14.71
CA LEU A 31 32.89 6.97 -15.28
C LEU A 31 33.15 8.10 -16.30
N PHE A 32 32.16 8.43 -17.12
CA PHE A 32 32.29 9.46 -18.16
C PHE A 32 31.96 10.89 -17.66
N LYS A 33 31.33 11.04 -16.52
CA LYS A 33 30.93 12.33 -15.95
C LYS A 33 32.13 13.25 -15.67
N GLY A 34 33.31 12.69 -15.42
CA GLY A 34 34.55 13.41 -15.23
C GLY A 34 35.22 13.89 -16.53
N THR A 35 34.81 13.42 -17.70
CA THR A 35 35.48 13.73 -18.99
C THR A 35 35.59 15.23 -19.29
N PRO A 36 34.55 16.08 -19.08
CA PRO A 36 34.70 17.52 -19.32
C PRO A 36 35.79 18.19 -18.44
N VAL A 37 35.86 17.77 -17.18
CA VAL A 37 36.87 18.31 -16.23
C VAL A 37 38.27 17.82 -16.60
N THR A 38 38.40 16.53 -16.94
CA THR A 38 39.72 15.95 -17.33
C THR A 38 40.24 16.57 -18.61
N THR A 39 39.40 16.77 -19.61
CA THR A 39 39.81 17.40 -20.89
C THR A 39 40.11 18.87 -20.70
N LEU A 40 39.38 19.62 -19.86
CA LEU A 40 39.72 20.99 -19.47
C LEU A 40 41.08 21.03 -18.79
N LEU A 41 41.37 20.10 -17.89
CA LEU A 41 42.69 20.02 -17.23
C LEU A 41 43.81 19.78 -18.23
N PHE A 42 43.61 18.87 -19.21
CA PHE A 42 44.59 18.67 -20.29
C PHE A 42 44.75 19.87 -21.21
N ALA A 43 43.69 20.63 -21.51
CA ALA A 43 43.74 21.84 -22.28
C ALA A 43 44.59 22.93 -21.57
N VAL A 44 44.29 23.16 -20.27
CA VAL A 44 45.06 24.08 -19.42
C VAL A 44 46.52 23.65 -19.34
N LEU A 45 46.78 22.35 -19.22
CA LEU A 45 48.12 21.77 -19.19
C LEU A 45 48.92 22.12 -20.46
N ILE A 46 48.37 21.90 -21.63
CA ILE A 46 49.00 22.15 -22.91
C ILE A 46 49.21 23.64 -23.14
N LEU A 47 48.24 24.48 -22.79
CA LEU A 47 48.34 25.95 -22.94
C LEU A 47 49.39 26.61 -22.01
N LEU A 48 49.56 26.05 -20.80
CA LEU A 48 50.52 26.59 -19.81
C LEU A 48 51.94 26.00 -19.97
N MET A 49 52.10 24.90 -20.70
CA MET A 49 53.39 24.23 -20.88
C MET A 49 54.51 25.16 -21.44
N PRO A 50 54.26 26.00 -22.48
CA PRO A 50 55.26 26.94 -22.97
C PRO A 50 55.65 28.06 -21.97
N LEU A 51 54.76 28.38 -21.00
CA LEU A 51 55.04 29.36 -19.95
C LEU A 51 55.91 28.78 -18.83
N VAL A 52 55.87 27.47 -18.63
CA VAL A 52 56.66 26.77 -17.61
C VAL A 52 57.99 26.30 -18.15
N ASP A 53 58.05 25.86 -19.43
CA ASP A 53 59.27 25.47 -20.11
C ASP A 53 59.35 26.17 -21.47
N PRO A 54 60.11 27.27 -21.58
CA PRO A 54 60.26 28.04 -22.81
C PRO A 54 60.87 27.25 -23.99
N ALA A 55 61.46 26.09 -23.74
CA ALA A 55 61.95 25.19 -24.80
C ALA A 55 60.84 24.46 -25.53
N THR A 56 59.64 24.43 -24.94
CA THR A 56 58.45 23.79 -25.56
C THR A 56 57.63 24.81 -26.37
N SER A 57 57.43 24.55 -27.64
CA SER A 57 56.55 25.37 -28.50
C SER A 57 55.15 24.78 -28.54
N LEU A 58 54.11 25.62 -28.42
CA LEU A 58 52.74 25.20 -28.61
C LEU A 58 52.53 24.67 -30.03
N GLN A 59 52.21 23.41 -30.17
CA GLN A 59 51.91 22.81 -31.48
C GLN A 59 50.38 22.76 -31.67
N TRP A 60 49.90 23.37 -32.74
CA TRP A 60 48.46 23.45 -33.06
C TRP A 60 47.76 22.09 -33.11
N TRP A 61 48.45 21.02 -33.51
CA TRP A 61 47.85 19.68 -33.51
C TRP A 61 47.53 19.19 -32.11
N GLN A 62 48.26 19.59 -31.07
CA GLN A 62 47.98 19.22 -29.65
C GLN A 62 46.69 19.89 -29.18
N VAL A 63 46.50 21.18 -29.54
CA VAL A 63 45.25 21.91 -29.22
C VAL A 63 44.06 21.23 -29.89
N ILE A 64 44.20 20.95 -31.24
CA ILE A 64 43.17 20.29 -32.01
C ILE A 64 42.86 18.88 -31.42
N ALA A 65 43.87 18.11 -31.02
CA ALA A 65 43.70 16.78 -30.42
C ALA A 65 42.91 16.84 -29.10
N VAL A 66 43.17 17.86 -28.26
CA VAL A 66 42.40 18.06 -27.03
C VAL A 66 40.97 18.45 -27.32
N GLU A 67 40.72 19.38 -28.26
CA GLU A 67 39.37 19.77 -28.62
C GLU A 67 38.58 18.59 -29.23
N VAL A 68 39.17 17.80 -30.10
CA VAL A 68 38.57 16.61 -30.67
C VAL A 68 38.28 15.59 -29.59
N SER A 69 39.21 15.33 -28.66
CA SER A 69 38.99 14.41 -27.53
C SER A 69 37.89 14.89 -26.60
N PHE A 70 37.75 16.22 -26.38
CA PHE A 70 36.66 16.82 -25.64
C PHE A 70 35.32 16.57 -26.33
N LEU A 71 35.20 16.85 -27.64
CA LEU A 71 33.98 16.66 -28.39
C LEU A 71 33.56 15.19 -28.44
N VAL A 72 34.51 14.27 -28.63
CA VAL A 72 34.26 12.83 -28.60
C VAL A 72 33.83 12.39 -27.19
N GLY A 73 34.51 12.85 -26.16
CA GLY A 73 34.16 12.55 -24.78
C GLY A 73 32.76 13.06 -24.40
N MET A 74 32.43 14.28 -24.83
CA MET A 74 31.08 14.85 -24.62
C MET A 74 30.00 14.10 -25.37
N LEU A 75 30.27 13.68 -26.62
CA LEU A 75 29.33 12.87 -27.38
C LEU A 75 29.08 11.51 -26.71
N LEU A 76 30.15 10.84 -26.30
CA LEU A 76 30.04 9.57 -25.56
C LEU A 76 29.28 9.73 -24.26
N PHE A 77 29.62 10.76 -23.47
CA PHE A 77 28.89 11.09 -22.25
C PHE A 77 27.41 11.33 -22.54
N PHE A 78 27.07 12.11 -23.57
CA PHE A 78 25.69 12.38 -23.97
C PHE A 78 24.93 11.09 -24.34
N LEU A 79 25.54 10.22 -25.16
CA LEU A 79 24.90 8.94 -25.57
C LEU A 79 24.70 8.00 -24.37
N ILE A 80 25.66 7.94 -23.47
CA ILE A 80 25.55 7.16 -22.22
C ILE A 80 24.47 7.74 -21.32
N SER A 81 24.46 9.06 -21.11
CA SER A 81 23.43 9.75 -20.32
C SER A 81 22.04 9.55 -20.86
N LEU A 82 21.83 9.57 -22.18
CA LEU A 82 20.53 9.24 -22.78
C LEU A 82 20.07 7.82 -22.44
N ARG A 83 20.99 6.85 -22.49
CA ARG A 83 20.69 5.47 -22.14
C ARG A 83 20.41 5.32 -20.64
N THR A 84 21.21 5.96 -19.81
CA THR A 84 21.01 5.99 -18.35
C THR A 84 19.65 6.61 -18.02
N TYR A 85 19.32 7.75 -18.63
CA TYR A 85 18.05 8.45 -18.45
C TYR A 85 16.87 7.52 -18.78
N ASN A 86 16.89 6.88 -19.95
CA ASN A 86 15.83 5.95 -20.35
C ASN A 86 15.72 4.75 -19.37
N LYS A 87 16.85 4.16 -18.97
CA LYS A 87 16.85 3.03 -18.02
C LYS A 87 16.44 3.43 -16.60
N THR A 88 16.73 4.65 -16.21
CA THR A 88 16.36 5.15 -14.86
C THR A 88 14.91 5.57 -14.79
N PHE A 89 14.44 6.36 -15.74
CA PHE A 89 13.09 6.93 -15.68
C PHE A 89 12.05 6.05 -16.38
N SER A 90 12.24 5.72 -17.66
CA SER A 90 11.23 4.93 -18.38
C SER A 90 11.07 3.52 -17.78
N ASP A 91 12.18 2.76 -17.68
CA ASP A 91 12.13 1.42 -17.10
C ASP A 91 11.83 1.48 -15.59
N GLY A 92 12.34 2.49 -14.86
CA GLY A 92 12.08 2.68 -13.44
C GLY A 92 10.61 2.88 -13.13
N TYR A 93 9.92 3.79 -13.84
CA TYR A 93 8.48 4.00 -13.68
C TYR A 93 7.66 2.78 -14.09
N GLN A 94 8.08 2.06 -15.13
CA GLN A 94 7.39 0.84 -15.52
C GLN A 94 7.53 -0.26 -14.47
N ILE A 95 8.73 -0.47 -13.92
CA ILE A 95 8.96 -1.43 -12.82
C ILE A 95 8.10 -1.10 -11.62
N THR A 96 7.99 0.18 -11.26
CA THR A 96 7.18 0.60 -10.10
C THR A 96 5.68 0.52 -10.37
N ALA A 97 5.22 0.77 -11.60
CA ALA A 97 3.83 0.56 -11.98
C ALA A 97 3.44 -0.93 -11.89
N ASP A 98 4.26 -1.81 -12.49
CA ASP A 98 4.07 -3.27 -12.38
C ASP A 98 4.09 -3.72 -10.91
N GLY A 99 4.97 -3.12 -10.12
CA GLY A 99 5.06 -3.41 -8.69
C GLY A 99 3.81 -3.00 -7.91
N ARG A 100 3.19 -1.84 -8.21
CA ARG A 100 1.92 -1.44 -7.60
C ARG A 100 0.81 -2.44 -7.92
N ILE A 101 0.73 -2.89 -9.18
CA ILE A 101 -0.27 -3.90 -9.59
C ILE A 101 -0.05 -5.21 -8.83
N ARG A 102 1.20 -5.67 -8.72
CA ARG A 102 1.53 -6.88 -7.94
C ARG A 102 1.22 -6.72 -6.46
N LEU A 103 1.50 -5.54 -5.88
CA LEU A 103 1.16 -5.23 -4.49
C LEU A 103 -0.36 -5.29 -4.27
N ALA A 104 -1.15 -4.72 -5.19
CA ALA A 104 -2.61 -4.79 -5.14
C ALA A 104 -3.10 -6.25 -5.20
N ASN A 105 -2.50 -7.07 -6.09
CA ASN A 105 -2.82 -8.49 -6.17
C ASN A 105 -2.43 -9.27 -4.90
N GLN A 106 -1.28 -8.96 -4.31
CA GLN A 106 -0.88 -9.54 -3.01
C GLN A 106 -1.88 -9.17 -1.92
N MET A 107 -2.25 -7.88 -1.85
CA MET A 107 -3.25 -7.42 -0.89
C MET A 107 -4.58 -8.16 -1.07
N ARG A 108 -5.07 -8.34 -2.30
CA ARG A 108 -6.31 -9.09 -2.58
C ARG A 108 -6.28 -10.52 -2.01
N GLN A 109 -5.11 -11.13 -1.87
CA GLN A 109 -4.93 -12.50 -1.36
C GLN A 109 -4.73 -12.56 0.16
N LEU A 110 -4.63 -11.42 0.84
CA LEU A 110 -4.51 -11.38 2.30
C LEU A 110 -5.84 -11.72 2.97
N PRO A 111 -5.81 -12.41 4.12
CA PRO A 111 -7.03 -12.74 4.85
C PRO A 111 -7.73 -11.45 5.34
N MET A 112 -9.07 -11.47 5.43
CA MET A 112 -9.87 -10.33 5.87
C MET A 112 -9.48 -9.79 7.25
N GLY A 113 -8.87 -10.62 8.09
CA GLY A 113 -8.30 -10.19 9.37
C GLY A 113 -7.23 -9.10 9.25
N PHE A 114 -6.55 -9.02 8.11
CA PHE A 114 -5.61 -7.93 7.82
C PHE A 114 -6.35 -6.58 7.71
N TYR A 115 -7.48 -6.54 7.01
CA TYR A 115 -8.26 -5.34 6.75
C TYR A 115 -9.02 -4.85 8.00
N ASN A 116 -9.52 -5.76 8.83
CA ASN A 116 -10.28 -5.40 10.02
C ASN A 116 -9.43 -4.84 11.16
N LYS A 117 -8.12 -5.12 11.16
CA LYS A 117 -7.18 -4.63 12.18
C LYS A 117 -6.53 -3.30 11.83
N ARG A 118 -6.76 -2.79 10.62
CA ARG A 118 -6.12 -1.58 10.10
C ARG A 118 -7.14 -0.56 9.63
N ASP A 119 -6.77 0.71 9.77
CA ASP A 119 -7.54 1.82 9.22
C ASP A 119 -7.44 1.81 7.69
N PRO A 120 -8.55 1.99 6.94
CA PRO A 120 -8.52 2.14 5.49
C PRO A 120 -7.52 3.19 4.99
N GLY A 121 -7.33 4.28 5.75
CA GLY A 121 -6.32 5.30 5.47
C GLY A 121 -4.89 4.74 5.52
N GLU A 122 -4.57 3.86 6.48
CA GLU A 122 -3.27 3.18 6.56
C GLU A 122 -3.04 2.28 5.35
N ILE A 123 -4.07 1.55 4.93
CA ILE A 123 -4.00 0.67 3.77
C ILE A 123 -3.77 1.47 2.48
N GLY A 124 -4.46 2.60 2.32
CA GLY A 124 -4.27 3.51 1.20
C GLY A 124 -2.85 4.11 1.14
N GLU A 125 -2.20 4.34 2.29
CA GLU A 125 -0.82 4.83 2.34
C GLU A 125 0.18 3.87 1.70
N TYR A 126 0.01 2.54 1.82
CA TYR A 126 0.91 1.57 1.17
C TYR A 126 0.95 1.76 -0.35
N MET A 127 -0.22 1.94 -0.98
CA MET A 127 -0.34 2.05 -2.44
C MET A 127 0.06 3.42 -2.97
N SER A 128 -0.23 4.49 -2.24
CA SER A 128 -0.02 5.87 -2.68
C SER A 128 1.32 6.43 -2.18
N SER A 129 1.41 6.71 -0.88
CA SER A 129 2.54 7.44 -0.28
C SER A 129 3.80 6.59 -0.20
N ASP A 130 3.70 5.36 0.37
CA ASP A 130 4.88 4.52 0.58
C ASP A 130 5.49 4.06 -0.73
N TYR A 131 4.64 3.58 -1.64
CA TYR A 131 5.12 3.14 -2.95
C TYR A 131 5.66 4.32 -3.78
N GLY A 132 5.07 5.51 -3.67
CA GLY A 132 5.58 6.74 -4.27
C GLY A 132 6.97 7.12 -3.73
N GLN A 133 7.23 6.93 -2.44
CA GLN A 133 8.57 7.14 -1.85
C GLN A 133 9.59 6.12 -2.35
N VAL A 134 9.20 4.86 -2.51
CA VAL A 134 10.05 3.82 -3.11
C VAL A 134 10.38 4.14 -4.56
N GLU A 135 9.40 4.56 -5.35
CA GLU A 135 9.58 5.01 -6.73
C GLU A 135 10.58 6.15 -6.82
N PHE A 136 10.40 7.20 -5.99
CA PHE A 136 11.27 8.36 -5.96
C PHE A 136 12.70 7.99 -5.54
N LEU A 137 12.84 7.09 -4.57
CA LEU A 137 14.13 6.56 -4.14
C LEU A 137 14.90 5.91 -5.29
N ILE A 138 14.23 5.08 -6.09
CA ILE A 138 14.83 4.33 -7.18
C ILE A 138 15.18 5.23 -8.36
N THR A 139 14.24 6.06 -8.79
CA THR A 139 14.39 6.86 -10.01
C THR A 139 15.33 8.05 -9.83
N HIS A 140 15.41 8.63 -8.63
CA HIS A 140 16.15 9.87 -8.40
C HIS A 140 17.41 9.68 -7.53
N PHE A 141 17.27 8.97 -6.37
CA PHE A 141 18.36 8.96 -5.40
C PHE A 141 19.43 7.89 -5.62
N ILE A 142 19.04 6.68 -5.99
CA ILE A 142 20.01 5.59 -6.21
C ILE A 142 21.00 5.94 -7.34
N PRO A 143 20.58 6.42 -8.53
CA PRO A 143 21.51 6.81 -9.59
C PRO A 143 22.44 7.95 -9.18
N GLN A 144 21.91 8.95 -8.48
CA GLN A 144 22.71 10.08 -8.01
C GLN A 144 23.72 9.66 -6.94
N ALA A 145 23.34 8.80 -6.00
CA ALA A 145 24.25 8.25 -5.00
C ALA A 145 25.39 7.45 -5.67
N ILE A 146 25.06 6.60 -6.66
CA ILE A 146 26.05 5.85 -7.44
C ILE A 146 27.07 6.82 -8.06
N SER A 147 26.59 7.82 -8.80
CA SER A 147 27.45 8.83 -9.43
C SER A 147 28.32 9.57 -8.41
N GLY A 148 27.72 9.97 -7.29
CA GLY A 148 28.40 10.73 -6.25
C GLY A 148 29.46 9.97 -5.45
N TYR A 149 29.44 8.62 -5.45
CA TYR A 149 30.51 7.80 -4.90
C TYR A 149 31.57 7.42 -5.92
N PHE A 150 31.17 7.09 -7.15
CA PHE A 150 32.10 6.63 -8.18
C PHE A 150 33.00 7.74 -8.71
N VAL A 151 32.50 8.96 -8.92
CA VAL A 151 33.31 10.09 -9.38
C VAL A 151 34.44 10.43 -8.40
N PRO A 152 34.17 10.62 -7.08
CA PRO A 152 35.22 10.83 -6.08
C PRO A 152 36.22 9.68 -5.99
N LEU A 153 35.75 8.43 -6.07
CA LEU A 153 36.61 7.25 -6.03
C LEU A 153 37.65 7.27 -7.17
N ILE A 154 37.22 7.56 -8.39
CA ILE A 154 38.09 7.65 -9.57
C ILE A 154 39.09 8.80 -9.39
N THR A 155 38.62 9.96 -8.96
CA THR A 155 39.48 11.12 -8.71
C THR A 155 40.52 10.83 -7.65
N LEU A 156 40.15 10.11 -6.58
CA LEU A 156 41.06 9.72 -5.50
C LEU A 156 42.12 8.73 -5.99
N ILE A 157 41.74 7.73 -6.80
CA ILE A 157 42.68 6.79 -7.44
C ILE A 157 43.67 7.57 -8.31
N PHE A 158 43.18 8.50 -9.10
CA PHE A 158 44.02 9.35 -9.97
C PHE A 158 45.00 10.20 -9.14
N PHE A 159 44.55 10.85 -8.07
CA PHE A 159 45.40 11.59 -7.15
C PHE A 159 46.52 10.74 -6.54
N THR A 160 46.17 9.52 -6.14
CA THR A 160 47.10 8.58 -5.51
C THR A 160 48.16 8.08 -6.51
N ILE A 161 47.82 7.84 -7.76
CA ILE A 161 48.73 7.43 -8.83
C ILE A 161 49.72 8.58 -9.15
N LEU A 162 49.21 9.80 -9.26
CA LEU A 162 50.05 10.97 -9.59
C LEU A 162 50.99 11.39 -8.44
N ASN A 163 50.47 11.41 -7.21
CA ASN A 163 51.27 11.67 -6.00
C ASN A 163 50.59 11.05 -4.79
N TRP A 164 51.20 9.98 -4.24
CA TRP A 164 50.62 9.24 -3.12
C TRP A 164 50.41 10.07 -1.85
N LYS A 165 51.26 11.17 -1.63
CA LYS A 165 51.14 12.05 -0.47
C LYS A 165 49.83 12.85 -0.52
N ILE A 166 49.50 13.39 -1.69
CA ILE A 166 48.23 14.11 -1.92
C ILE A 166 47.03 13.15 -1.90
N GLY A 167 47.18 11.96 -2.48
CA GLY A 167 46.17 10.91 -2.39
C GLY A 167 45.87 10.48 -0.95
N LEU A 168 46.90 10.28 -0.13
CA LEU A 168 46.76 9.96 1.29
C LEU A 168 46.11 11.11 2.09
N LEU A 169 46.52 12.35 1.83
CA LEU A 169 45.90 13.53 2.42
C LEU A 169 44.41 13.61 2.10
N ALA A 170 44.04 13.50 0.84
CA ALA A 170 42.65 13.52 0.40
C ALA A 170 41.80 12.41 1.03
N THR A 171 42.37 11.18 1.09
CA THR A 171 41.72 10.04 1.75
C THR A 171 41.53 10.30 3.25
N SER A 172 42.52 10.86 3.95
CA SER A 172 42.46 11.12 5.39
C SER A 172 41.31 12.08 5.75
N VAL A 173 41.06 13.09 4.93
CA VAL A 173 39.95 14.04 5.12
C VAL A 173 38.61 13.33 4.97
N ILE A 174 38.46 12.46 3.97
CA ILE A 174 37.23 11.67 3.75
C ILE A 174 37.00 10.74 4.94
N VAL A 175 38.01 10.01 5.38
CA VAL A 175 37.94 9.11 6.54
C VAL A 175 37.57 9.85 7.82
N LEU A 176 38.14 11.06 8.04
CA LEU A 176 37.85 11.87 9.23
C LEU A 176 36.42 12.44 9.21
N SER A 177 35.88 12.77 8.04
CA SER A 177 34.52 13.28 7.90
C SER A 177 33.43 12.17 8.00
N TYR A 178 33.77 10.94 7.66
CA TYR A 178 32.82 9.82 7.59
C TYR A 178 32.03 9.55 8.89
N PRO A 179 32.65 9.54 10.10
CA PRO A 179 31.92 9.34 11.36
C PRO A 179 30.81 10.37 11.59
N LEU A 180 31.02 11.64 11.20
CA LEU A 180 30.00 12.68 11.33
C LEU A 180 28.81 12.43 10.40
N PHE A 181 29.05 11.98 9.17
CA PHE A 181 27.99 11.56 8.26
C PHE A 181 27.23 10.34 8.78
N TYR A 182 27.95 9.37 9.34
CA TYR A 182 27.33 8.18 9.94
C TYR A 182 26.40 8.56 11.11
N VAL A 183 26.85 9.42 12.01
CA VAL A 183 26.04 9.92 13.14
C VAL A 183 24.83 10.71 12.63
N SER A 184 25.00 11.59 11.64
CA SER A 184 23.91 12.31 11.01
C SER A 184 22.86 11.36 10.41
N GLY A 185 23.30 10.33 9.69
CA GLY A 185 22.41 9.30 9.11
C GLY A 185 21.63 8.53 10.16
N GLN A 186 22.25 8.14 11.27
CA GLN A 186 21.56 7.47 12.39
C GLN A 186 20.50 8.39 13.05
N LEU A 187 20.82 9.66 13.23
CA LEU A 187 19.86 10.65 13.75
C LEU A 187 18.67 10.81 12.82
N VAL A 188 18.89 10.96 11.51
CA VAL A 188 17.82 11.06 10.51
C VAL A 188 16.95 9.81 10.51
N SER A 189 17.55 8.62 10.56
CA SER A 189 16.81 7.35 10.59
C SER A 189 15.91 7.23 11.84
N HIS A 190 16.45 7.50 13.01
CA HIS A 190 15.72 7.42 14.28
C HIS A 190 14.59 8.46 14.38
N LEU A 191 14.89 9.71 14.08
CA LEU A 191 13.92 10.81 14.11
C LEU A 191 12.88 10.66 13.00
N GLY A 192 13.29 10.17 11.84
CA GLY A 192 12.43 9.92 10.68
C GLY A 192 11.37 8.86 10.95
N ALA A 193 11.72 7.75 11.63
CA ALA A 193 10.76 6.73 12.04
C ALA A 193 9.67 7.33 12.95
N ARG A 194 10.06 8.18 13.91
CA ARG A 194 9.12 8.89 14.77
C ARG A 194 8.25 9.88 13.99
N LEU A 195 8.83 10.63 13.06
CA LEU A 195 8.10 11.57 12.21
C LEU A 195 7.03 10.84 11.38
N GLN A 196 7.35 9.68 10.80
CA GLN A 196 6.37 8.88 10.04
C GLN A 196 5.21 8.41 10.91
N THR A 197 5.47 7.99 12.15
CA THR A 197 4.40 7.62 13.10
C THR A 197 3.49 8.81 13.41
N VAL A 198 4.07 9.99 13.68
CA VAL A 198 3.31 11.22 13.94
C VAL A 198 2.53 11.65 12.70
N LYS A 199 3.11 11.53 11.50
CA LYS A 199 2.45 11.85 10.24
C LYS A 199 1.20 10.99 10.03
N ARG A 200 1.30 9.67 10.24
CA ARG A 200 0.14 8.76 10.17
C ARG A 200 -0.97 9.14 11.16
N ASN A 201 -0.59 9.35 12.42
CA ASN A 201 -1.57 9.74 13.44
C ASN A 201 -2.26 11.07 13.08
N THR A 202 -1.52 12.02 12.49
CA THR A 202 -2.09 13.29 12.05
C THR A 202 -3.04 13.09 10.87
N SER A 203 -2.66 12.26 9.88
CA SER A 203 -3.53 11.92 8.74
C SER A 203 -4.83 11.26 9.20
N SER A 204 -4.74 10.25 10.09
CA SER A 204 -5.94 9.60 10.66
C SER A 204 -6.84 10.60 11.40
N ARG A 205 -6.26 11.53 12.18
CA ARG A 205 -7.02 12.58 12.87
C ARG A 205 -7.66 13.59 11.92
N MET A 206 -6.98 13.93 10.82
CA MET A 206 -7.57 14.78 9.77
C MET A 206 -8.78 14.12 9.12
N ILE A 207 -8.66 12.83 8.77
CA ILE A 207 -9.77 12.05 8.20
C ILE A 207 -10.93 11.96 9.21
N GLU A 208 -10.67 11.62 10.47
CA GLU A 208 -11.67 11.58 11.55
C GLU A 208 -12.40 12.94 11.68
N TYR A 209 -11.65 14.04 11.65
CA TYR A 209 -12.23 15.39 11.72
C TYR A 209 -13.15 15.69 10.53
N ILE A 210 -12.72 15.33 9.30
CA ILE A 210 -13.49 15.54 8.08
C ILE A 210 -14.77 14.68 8.09
N LEU A 211 -14.66 13.39 8.41
CA LEU A 211 -15.81 12.48 8.47
C LEU A 211 -16.79 12.90 9.58
N GLY A 212 -16.26 13.37 10.70
CA GLY A 212 -17.04 13.83 11.84
C GLY A 212 -17.57 15.28 11.74
N ILE A 213 -17.30 16.01 10.65
CA ILE A 213 -17.58 17.46 10.58
C ILE A 213 -19.07 17.80 10.80
N LYS A 214 -19.96 16.94 10.32
CA LYS A 214 -21.42 17.12 10.54
C LYS A 214 -21.77 17.06 12.02
N LEU A 215 -21.21 16.08 12.75
CA LEU A 215 -21.42 15.92 14.18
C LEU A 215 -20.80 17.09 14.96
N ILE A 216 -19.57 17.47 14.61
CA ILE A 216 -18.87 18.61 15.21
C ILE A 216 -19.69 19.89 15.07
N LYS A 217 -20.27 20.15 13.90
CA LYS A 217 -21.15 21.29 13.66
C LYS A 217 -22.47 21.17 14.43
N ALA A 218 -23.12 20.01 14.41
CA ALA A 218 -24.40 19.78 15.07
C ALA A 218 -24.34 20.00 16.60
N PHE A 219 -23.24 19.62 17.22
CA PHE A 219 -23.03 19.75 18.67
C PHE A 219 -22.19 20.98 19.06
N ASN A 220 -21.87 21.86 18.11
CA ASN A 220 -21.04 23.06 18.32
C ASN A 220 -19.69 22.78 19.00
N LEU A 221 -19.06 21.64 18.63
CA LEU A 221 -17.78 21.19 19.18
C LEU A 221 -16.56 21.76 18.43
N GLY A 222 -16.76 22.80 17.61
CA GLY A 222 -15.71 23.37 16.74
C GLY A 222 -14.44 23.75 17.51
N GLY A 223 -14.58 24.32 18.71
CA GLY A 223 -13.44 24.69 19.57
C GLY A 223 -12.62 23.50 20.05
N THR A 224 -13.26 22.51 20.67
CA THR A 224 -12.58 21.36 21.30
C THR A 224 -12.07 20.33 20.28
N ALA A 225 -12.82 20.07 19.21
CA ALA A 225 -12.39 19.18 18.13
C ALA A 225 -11.25 19.81 17.32
N PHE A 226 -11.28 21.12 17.09
CA PHE A 226 -10.21 21.86 16.42
C PHE A 226 -8.93 21.90 17.25
N THR A 227 -8.99 22.12 18.56
CA THR A 227 -7.78 22.11 19.43
C THR A 227 -7.07 20.75 19.43
N ARG A 228 -7.80 19.65 19.35
CA ARG A 228 -7.19 18.31 19.22
C ARG A 228 -6.45 18.14 17.91
N LEU A 229 -7.06 18.57 16.80
CA LEU A 229 -6.41 18.54 15.48
C LEU A 229 -5.19 19.48 15.47
N GLU A 230 -5.32 20.68 15.97
CA GLU A 230 -4.24 21.66 16.08
C GLU A 230 -3.04 21.11 16.88
N HIS A 231 -3.30 20.41 17.98
CA HIS A 231 -2.26 19.77 18.77
C HIS A 231 -1.48 18.73 17.95
N THR A 232 -2.18 17.87 17.20
CA THR A 232 -1.51 16.84 16.36
C THR A 232 -0.72 17.47 15.20
N VAL A 233 -1.25 18.52 14.57
CA VAL A 233 -0.54 19.28 13.53
C VAL A 233 0.69 19.99 14.10
N ASN A 234 0.59 20.57 15.29
CA ASN A 234 1.73 21.21 15.98
C ASN A 234 2.79 20.18 16.39
N GLU A 235 2.39 18.96 16.78
CA GLU A 235 3.33 17.87 17.04
C GLU A 235 4.03 17.42 15.74
N LEU A 236 3.30 17.29 14.64
CA LEU A 236 3.88 17.01 13.31
C LEU A 236 4.91 18.08 12.94
N LYS A 237 4.56 19.37 13.04
CA LYS A 237 5.47 20.50 12.81
C LYS A 237 6.73 20.38 13.67
N ARG A 238 6.57 20.10 14.98
CA ARG A 238 7.69 19.97 15.92
C ARG A 238 8.62 18.81 15.54
N GLN A 239 8.08 17.66 15.17
CA GLN A 239 8.88 16.51 14.75
C GLN A 239 9.55 16.75 13.40
N SER A 240 8.88 17.41 12.44
CA SER A 240 9.49 17.81 11.16
C SER A 240 10.69 18.72 11.38
N ILE A 241 10.54 19.75 12.22
CA ILE A 241 11.65 20.66 12.56
C ILE A 241 12.81 19.88 13.22
N ARG A 242 12.53 18.91 14.10
CA ARG A 242 13.57 18.11 14.75
C ARG A 242 14.37 17.25 13.78
N VAL A 243 13.71 16.64 12.79
CA VAL A 243 14.38 15.81 11.77
C VAL A 243 15.34 16.63 10.92
N GLU A 244 15.01 17.91 10.67
CA GLU A 244 15.86 18.82 9.90
C GLU A 244 16.99 19.43 10.76
N LEU A 245 16.65 19.98 11.93
CA LEU A 245 17.60 20.77 12.72
C LEU A 245 18.62 19.93 13.51
N LEU A 246 18.25 18.75 14.04
CA LEU A 246 19.16 18.00 14.89
C LEU A 246 20.34 17.37 14.14
N PRO A 247 20.18 16.83 12.90
CA PRO A 247 21.29 16.34 12.11
C PRO A 247 22.10 17.45 11.44
N ALA A 248 21.54 18.65 11.25
CA ALA A 248 22.18 19.74 10.50
C ALA A 248 23.58 20.14 11.01
N PRO A 249 23.83 20.26 12.32
CA PRO A 249 25.17 20.62 12.81
C PRO A 249 26.25 19.58 12.45
N THR A 250 25.92 18.28 12.60
CA THR A 250 26.86 17.19 12.26
C THR A 250 27.12 17.12 10.76
N LEU A 251 26.09 17.33 9.95
CA LEU A 251 26.19 17.36 8.49
C LEU A 251 27.00 18.60 8.03
N SER A 252 26.74 19.77 8.62
CA SER A 252 27.47 21.00 8.31
C SER A 252 28.95 20.91 8.70
N LEU A 253 29.27 20.34 9.88
CA LEU A 253 30.63 20.13 10.32
C LEU A 253 31.40 19.17 9.39
N ALA A 254 30.74 18.08 8.97
CA ALA A 254 31.31 17.15 8.01
C ALA A 254 31.57 17.80 6.65
N GLY A 255 30.64 18.64 6.16
CA GLY A 255 30.84 19.46 4.96
C GLY A 255 31.97 20.45 5.08
N LEU A 256 32.11 21.09 6.24
CA LEU A 256 33.23 21.99 6.54
C LEU A 256 34.57 21.24 6.47
N LEU A 257 34.67 20.05 7.06
CA LEU A 257 35.87 19.21 6.99
C LEU A 257 36.24 18.85 5.55
N LEU A 258 35.27 18.46 4.73
CA LEU A 258 35.52 18.18 3.31
C LEU A 258 36.01 19.43 2.56
N ASN A 259 35.45 20.61 2.81
CA ASN A 259 35.91 21.86 2.20
C ASN A 259 37.33 22.25 2.66
N ILE A 260 37.65 22.02 3.94
CA ILE A 260 39.02 22.16 4.44
C ILE A 260 39.96 21.23 3.69
N GLY A 261 39.51 20.06 3.26
CA GLY A 261 40.27 19.12 2.44
C GLY A 261 40.81 19.77 1.16
N SER A 262 40.00 20.55 0.44
CA SER A 262 40.48 21.30 -0.74
C SER A 262 41.56 22.33 -0.39
N VAL A 263 41.39 23.02 0.73
CA VAL A 263 42.41 23.98 1.23
C VAL A 263 43.71 23.28 1.60
N LEU A 264 43.60 22.10 2.25
CA LEU A 264 44.79 21.30 2.59
C LEU A 264 45.52 20.77 1.35
N VAL A 265 44.75 20.30 0.33
CA VAL A 265 45.34 19.90 -0.96
C VAL A 265 46.07 21.10 -1.62
N ALA A 266 45.48 22.31 -1.57
CA ALA A 266 46.13 23.51 -2.07
C ALA A 266 47.43 23.83 -1.31
N LEU A 267 47.40 23.84 0.02
CA LEU A 267 48.56 24.16 0.84
C LEU A 267 49.69 23.14 0.71
N VAL A 268 49.37 21.85 0.90
CA VAL A 268 50.34 20.76 0.79
C VAL A 268 50.88 20.64 -0.63
N GLY A 269 49.99 20.74 -1.63
CA GLY A 269 50.39 20.77 -3.04
C GLY A 269 51.35 21.90 -3.36
N PHE A 270 51.10 23.12 -2.84
CA PHE A 270 52.01 24.25 -2.99
C PHE A 270 53.39 23.99 -2.34
N LEU A 271 53.42 23.42 -1.13
CA LEU A 271 54.67 23.05 -0.45
C LEU A 271 55.47 22.01 -1.21
N LEU A 272 54.79 20.98 -1.77
CA LEU A 272 55.43 19.94 -2.59
C LEU A 272 55.98 20.54 -3.89
N MET A 273 55.24 21.49 -4.50
CA MET A 273 55.72 22.23 -5.66
C MET A 273 56.97 23.03 -5.37
N GLN A 274 57.01 23.80 -4.26
CA GLN A 274 58.20 24.54 -3.87
C GLN A 274 59.44 23.65 -3.58
N ARG A 275 59.21 22.39 -3.13
CA ARG A 275 60.26 21.40 -2.93
C ARG A 275 60.70 20.72 -4.23
N GLY A 276 60.10 21.03 -5.36
CA GLY A 276 60.34 20.38 -6.64
C GLY A 276 59.82 18.94 -6.77
N GLU A 277 59.00 18.46 -5.80
CA GLU A 277 58.46 17.12 -5.83
C GLU A 277 57.34 16.97 -6.85
N ILE A 278 56.62 18.04 -7.15
CA ILE A 278 55.59 18.12 -8.20
C ILE A 278 55.79 19.36 -9.06
N SER A 279 55.41 19.26 -10.33
CA SER A 279 55.42 20.43 -11.23
C SER A 279 54.26 21.38 -10.92
N MET A 280 54.41 22.66 -11.30
CA MET A 280 53.35 23.68 -11.21
C MET A 280 52.05 23.17 -11.86
N LEU A 281 52.18 22.45 -12.93
CA LEU A 281 51.11 21.87 -13.70
C LEU A 281 50.32 20.83 -12.91
N LEU A 282 51.01 19.87 -12.27
CA LEU A 282 50.41 18.90 -11.38
C LEU A 282 49.71 19.55 -10.18
N TYR A 283 50.31 20.63 -9.66
CA TYR A 283 49.70 21.42 -8.59
C TYR A 283 48.33 21.97 -9.01
N ILE A 284 48.25 22.60 -10.20
CA ILE A 284 46.98 23.13 -10.74
C ILE A 284 45.96 22.00 -10.94
N MET A 285 46.41 20.84 -11.43
CA MET A 285 45.53 19.66 -11.57
C MET A 285 44.96 19.18 -10.22
N PHE A 286 45.77 19.10 -9.18
CA PHE A 286 45.30 18.74 -7.84
C PHE A 286 44.35 19.77 -7.26
N LEU A 287 44.61 21.07 -7.48
CA LEU A 287 43.77 22.16 -7.02
C LEU A 287 42.37 22.09 -7.65
N LEU A 288 42.28 22.01 -8.97
CA LEU A 288 41.02 21.93 -9.69
C LEU A 288 40.31 20.59 -9.46
N GLY A 289 41.07 19.50 -9.42
CA GLY A 289 40.53 18.16 -9.18
C GLY A 289 39.95 17.99 -7.75
N SER A 290 40.49 18.71 -6.76
CA SER A 290 39.99 18.67 -5.38
C SER A 290 38.54 19.19 -5.26
N LEU A 291 38.17 20.18 -6.08
CA LEU A 291 36.80 20.68 -6.15
C LEU A 291 35.84 19.63 -6.71
N GLY A 292 36.28 18.86 -7.72
CA GLY A 292 35.54 17.72 -8.29
C GLY A 292 35.48 16.50 -7.37
N LEU A 293 36.39 16.38 -6.39
CA LEU A 293 36.46 15.30 -5.42
C LEU A 293 35.44 15.43 -4.30
N TYR A 294 35.40 16.56 -3.63
CA TYR A 294 34.66 16.71 -2.37
C TYR A 294 33.19 17.12 -2.56
N ALA A 295 32.85 17.90 -3.58
CA ALA A 295 31.49 18.38 -3.79
C ALA A 295 30.48 17.22 -4.11
N PRO A 296 30.77 16.28 -5.04
CA PRO A 296 29.90 15.15 -5.28
C PRO A 296 29.77 14.22 -4.06
N LEU A 297 30.85 14.08 -3.29
CA LEU A 297 30.86 13.27 -2.09
C LEU A 297 29.94 13.85 -1.01
N LEU A 298 30.03 15.17 -0.76
CA LEU A 298 29.12 15.87 0.15
C LEU A 298 27.66 15.67 -0.24
N GLN A 299 27.34 15.83 -1.52
CA GLN A 299 25.99 15.60 -2.05
C GLN A 299 25.51 14.16 -1.82
N SER A 300 26.39 13.17 -2.04
CA SER A 300 26.06 11.76 -1.80
C SER A 300 25.81 11.43 -0.35
N PHE A 301 26.54 12.05 0.56
CA PHE A 301 26.30 11.89 1.98
C PHE A 301 24.96 12.49 2.40
N GLN A 302 24.55 13.64 1.85
CA GLN A 302 23.22 14.22 2.06
C GLN A 302 22.13 13.28 1.51
N PHE A 303 22.31 12.74 0.32
CA PHE A 303 21.39 11.76 -0.25
C PHE A 303 21.30 10.46 0.56
N ASN A 304 22.40 10.01 1.18
CA ASN A 304 22.38 8.82 2.00
C ASN A 304 21.46 8.96 3.22
N ALA A 305 21.44 10.13 3.86
CA ALA A 305 20.50 10.41 4.94
C ALA A 305 19.04 10.34 4.46
N LEU A 306 18.75 10.91 3.28
CA LEU A 306 17.43 10.87 2.67
C LEU A 306 17.06 9.45 2.20
N ILE A 307 18.00 8.68 1.64
CA ILE A 307 17.82 7.27 1.31
C ILE A 307 17.42 6.46 2.54
N GLN A 308 18.09 6.68 3.68
CA GLN A 308 17.73 6.01 4.93
C GLN A 308 16.30 6.36 5.39
N PHE A 309 15.89 7.62 5.27
CA PHE A 309 14.54 8.06 5.59
C PHE A 309 13.49 7.40 4.66
N LEU A 310 13.71 7.44 3.35
CA LEU A 310 12.79 6.87 2.36
C LEU A 310 12.76 5.33 2.42
N SER A 311 13.85 4.69 2.85
CA SER A 311 13.90 3.22 3.00
C SER A 311 12.95 2.68 4.06
N LEU A 312 12.46 3.52 5.00
CA LEU A 312 11.43 3.14 5.96
C LEU A 312 10.12 2.71 5.29
N SER A 313 9.76 3.34 4.17
CA SER A 313 8.61 2.93 3.36
C SER A 313 8.86 1.62 2.64
N SER A 314 10.10 1.39 2.19
CA SER A 314 10.51 0.09 1.62
C SER A 314 10.41 -1.04 2.64
N ASP A 315 10.79 -0.79 3.90
CA ASP A 315 10.66 -1.79 4.97
C ASP A 315 9.18 -2.15 5.21
N ARG A 316 8.29 -1.16 5.24
CA ARG A 316 6.85 -1.40 5.39
C ARG A 316 6.25 -2.21 4.24
N ILE A 317 6.58 -1.86 3.00
CA ILE A 317 6.14 -2.64 1.82
C ILE A 317 6.72 -4.06 1.86
N TYR A 318 7.99 -4.19 2.23
CA TYR A 318 8.65 -5.50 2.36
C TYR A 318 7.96 -6.40 3.38
N ASP A 319 7.59 -5.84 4.53
CA ASP A 319 6.87 -6.57 5.58
C ASP A 319 5.47 -6.98 5.11
N LEU A 320 4.77 -6.09 4.37
CA LEU A 320 3.45 -6.39 3.81
C LEU A 320 3.51 -7.54 2.79
N VAL A 321 4.50 -7.52 1.89
CA VAL A 321 4.67 -8.56 0.86
C VAL A 321 4.98 -9.94 1.47
N ARG A 322 5.52 -9.98 2.68
CA ARG A 322 5.84 -11.24 3.38
C ARG A 322 4.73 -11.76 4.27
N LEU A 323 3.64 -11.03 4.39
CA LEU A 323 2.49 -11.54 5.13
C LEU A 323 1.98 -12.83 4.47
N PRO A 324 1.63 -13.83 5.26
CA PRO A 324 1.07 -15.06 4.72
C PRO A 324 -0.25 -14.75 3.99
N VAL A 325 -0.34 -15.19 2.76
CA VAL A 325 -1.59 -15.18 1.99
C VAL A 325 -2.50 -16.29 2.52
N GLN A 326 -3.79 -16.16 2.27
CA GLN A 326 -4.74 -17.20 2.63
C GLN A 326 -4.42 -18.47 1.82
N GLU A 327 -4.18 -19.59 2.51
CA GLU A 327 -3.91 -20.87 1.87
C GLU A 327 -5.08 -21.27 0.99
N GLN A 328 -4.78 -21.74 -0.21
CA GLN A 328 -5.79 -22.23 -1.17
C GLN A 328 -5.67 -23.75 -1.30
N GLY A 329 -6.82 -24.41 -1.34
CA GLY A 329 -6.88 -25.81 -1.68
C GLY A 329 -6.78 -26.04 -3.19
N THR A 330 -7.02 -27.25 -3.63
CA THR A 330 -6.89 -27.70 -5.03
C THR A 330 -8.20 -28.09 -5.69
N ILE A 331 -9.31 -28.13 -4.93
CA ILE A 331 -10.62 -28.52 -5.46
C ILE A 331 -11.24 -27.33 -6.19
N GLU A 332 -11.47 -27.45 -7.48
CA GLU A 332 -12.03 -26.42 -8.35
C GLU A 332 -13.54 -26.52 -8.56
N THR A 333 -14.17 -27.60 -8.10
CA THR A 333 -15.62 -27.82 -8.30
C THR A 333 -16.30 -28.22 -7.00
N VAL A 334 -17.47 -27.64 -6.73
CA VAL A 334 -18.27 -27.96 -5.55
C VAL A 334 -19.34 -28.97 -5.95
N PRO A 335 -19.33 -30.18 -5.40
CA PRO A 335 -20.27 -31.26 -5.82
C PRO A 335 -21.72 -31.04 -5.36
N THR A 336 -21.89 -30.55 -4.14
CA THR A 336 -23.20 -30.22 -3.54
C THR A 336 -23.10 -29.03 -2.62
N THR A 337 -24.24 -28.40 -2.29
CA THR A 337 -24.28 -27.23 -1.39
C THR A 337 -24.67 -27.61 0.03
N ASP A 338 -24.50 -28.87 0.42
CA ASP A 338 -24.67 -29.33 1.78
C ASP A 338 -23.51 -28.78 2.66
N LEU A 339 -23.86 -28.00 3.68
CA LEU A 339 -22.93 -27.36 4.56
C LEU A 339 -23.01 -27.92 5.98
N GLU A 340 -21.88 -28.26 6.56
CA GLU A 340 -21.80 -28.72 7.95
C GLU A 340 -20.71 -27.95 8.71
N LEU A 341 -21.07 -27.46 9.89
CA LEU A 341 -20.14 -26.90 10.88
C LEU A 341 -19.99 -27.93 11.99
N SER A 342 -18.78 -28.42 12.27
CA SER A 342 -18.49 -29.43 13.27
C SER A 342 -17.51 -28.87 14.31
N HIS A 343 -17.98 -28.68 15.56
CA HIS A 343 -17.23 -28.16 16.70
C HIS A 343 -16.48 -26.87 16.44
N VAL A 344 -17.09 -25.96 15.66
CA VAL A 344 -16.44 -24.72 15.20
C VAL A 344 -16.28 -23.75 16.34
N SER A 345 -15.01 -23.38 16.62
CA SER A 345 -14.67 -22.30 17.54
C SER A 345 -13.86 -21.22 16.82
N PHE A 346 -14.11 -19.97 17.17
CA PHE A 346 -13.47 -18.83 16.52
C PHE A 346 -13.32 -17.62 17.44
N SER A 347 -12.22 -16.85 17.22
CA SER A 347 -11.96 -15.57 17.87
C SER A 347 -11.29 -14.60 16.89
N TYR A 348 -11.73 -13.33 16.86
CA TYR A 348 -11.05 -12.29 16.10
C TYR A 348 -9.73 -11.86 16.72
N ASN A 349 -9.68 -11.91 18.06
CA ASN A 349 -8.52 -11.59 18.91
C ASN A 349 -8.44 -12.65 20.01
N GLU A 350 -8.11 -12.27 21.24
CA GLU A 350 -8.03 -13.19 22.38
C GLU A 350 -9.41 -13.64 22.92
N GLN A 351 -10.48 -12.90 22.63
CA GLN A 351 -11.83 -13.26 23.10
C GLN A 351 -12.54 -14.20 22.13
N ALA A 352 -12.95 -15.36 22.63
CA ALA A 352 -13.71 -16.33 21.85
C ALA A 352 -15.10 -15.78 21.50
N VAL A 353 -15.42 -15.75 20.21
CA VAL A 353 -16.72 -15.31 19.67
C VAL A 353 -17.64 -16.50 19.40
N LEU A 354 -17.11 -17.60 18.87
CA LEU A 354 -17.84 -18.86 18.70
C LEU A 354 -17.16 -19.96 19.52
N LYS A 355 -17.97 -20.85 20.09
CA LYS A 355 -17.53 -21.89 21.03
C LYS A 355 -18.25 -23.21 20.70
N GLU A 356 -17.55 -24.12 20.02
CA GLU A 356 -18.04 -25.46 19.70
C GLU A 356 -19.43 -25.43 19.03
N VAL A 357 -19.52 -24.70 17.91
CA VAL A 357 -20.76 -24.56 17.15
C VAL A 357 -20.90 -25.74 16.21
N ASP A 358 -22.02 -26.46 16.32
CA ASP A 358 -22.44 -27.54 15.45
C ASP A 358 -23.71 -27.12 14.71
N MET A 359 -23.70 -27.22 13.35
CA MET A 359 -24.84 -26.87 12.51
C MET A 359 -24.83 -27.74 11.25
N HIS A 360 -26.01 -28.14 10.78
CA HIS A 360 -26.19 -28.79 9.50
C HIS A 360 -27.18 -28.00 8.65
N ILE A 361 -26.79 -27.68 7.42
CA ILE A 361 -27.49 -26.81 6.48
C ILE A 361 -27.67 -27.60 5.17
N PRO A 362 -28.82 -28.32 5.02
CA PRO A 362 -29.07 -29.11 3.83
C PRO A 362 -29.16 -28.30 2.55
N THR A 363 -28.81 -28.90 1.43
CA THR A 363 -29.00 -28.30 0.10
C THR A 363 -30.44 -27.82 -0.11
N LYS A 364 -30.61 -26.61 -0.64
CA LYS A 364 -31.91 -25.98 -0.92
C LYS A 364 -32.80 -25.80 0.31
N SER A 365 -32.20 -25.58 1.48
CA SER A 365 -32.91 -25.26 2.72
C SER A 365 -32.84 -23.77 3.04
N PHE A 366 -33.85 -23.28 3.75
CA PHE A 366 -33.93 -21.94 4.29
C PHE A 366 -33.62 -21.97 5.78
N ILE A 367 -32.41 -21.52 6.16
CA ILE A 367 -31.91 -21.53 7.53
C ILE A 367 -31.88 -20.12 8.10
N ALA A 368 -32.37 -19.95 9.32
CA ALA A 368 -32.32 -18.69 10.03
C ALA A 368 -31.36 -18.73 11.22
N LEU A 369 -30.52 -17.71 11.35
CA LEU A 369 -29.66 -17.43 12.49
C LEU A 369 -30.30 -16.34 13.35
N VAL A 370 -30.64 -16.67 14.58
CA VAL A 370 -31.34 -15.79 15.52
C VAL A 370 -30.56 -15.70 16.83
N GLY A 371 -30.70 -14.61 17.56
CA GLY A 371 -30.06 -14.43 18.86
C GLY A 371 -29.78 -12.97 19.19
N PRO A 372 -29.36 -12.66 20.41
CA PRO A 372 -28.99 -11.31 20.84
C PRO A 372 -27.87 -10.70 19.98
N SER A 373 -27.74 -9.37 20.01
CA SER A 373 -26.60 -8.71 19.37
C SER A 373 -25.27 -9.19 19.97
N GLY A 374 -24.28 -9.45 19.12
CA GLY A 374 -22.98 -9.98 19.57
C GLY A 374 -22.96 -11.50 19.86
N SER A 375 -24.02 -12.26 19.58
CA SER A 375 -24.06 -13.72 19.80
C SER A 375 -23.22 -14.55 18.80
N GLY A 376 -22.68 -13.94 17.73
CA GLY A 376 -21.81 -14.60 16.74
C GLY A 376 -22.46 -14.90 15.39
N LYS A 377 -23.70 -14.46 15.11
CA LYS A 377 -24.43 -14.73 13.86
C LYS A 377 -23.65 -14.31 12.61
N THR A 378 -23.23 -13.05 12.52
CA THR A 378 -22.45 -12.53 11.40
C THR A 378 -21.08 -13.22 11.29
N THR A 379 -20.53 -13.71 12.41
CA THR A 379 -19.27 -14.47 12.38
C THR A 379 -19.44 -15.81 11.68
N ILE A 380 -20.57 -16.51 11.86
CA ILE A 380 -20.86 -17.76 11.16
C ILE A 380 -20.91 -17.53 9.64
N THR A 381 -21.65 -16.52 9.17
CA THR A 381 -21.75 -16.24 7.73
C THR A 381 -20.37 -15.86 7.13
N ARG A 382 -19.56 -15.11 7.87
CA ARG A 382 -18.19 -14.77 7.46
C ARG A 382 -17.25 -15.98 7.40
N LEU A 383 -17.41 -16.95 8.30
CA LEU A 383 -16.65 -18.21 8.26
C LEU A 383 -17.11 -19.10 7.10
N ILE A 384 -18.41 -19.17 6.81
CA ILE A 384 -18.96 -19.89 5.64
C ILE A 384 -18.43 -19.28 4.34
N ALA A 385 -18.35 -17.94 4.24
CA ALA A 385 -17.72 -17.24 3.13
C ALA A 385 -16.18 -17.35 3.11
N ARG A 386 -15.61 -18.05 4.09
CA ARG A 386 -14.17 -18.21 4.27
C ARG A 386 -13.38 -16.88 4.26
N PHE A 387 -13.98 -15.82 4.83
CA PHE A 387 -13.24 -14.58 5.11
C PHE A 387 -12.23 -14.76 6.25
N TRP A 388 -12.45 -15.78 7.09
CA TRP A 388 -11.54 -16.31 8.11
C TRP A 388 -11.67 -17.83 8.14
N ASP A 389 -10.59 -18.48 8.55
CA ASP A 389 -10.63 -19.90 8.88
C ASP A 389 -10.96 -20.08 10.38
N PRO A 390 -11.68 -21.16 10.79
CA PRO A 390 -11.96 -21.42 12.19
C PRO A 390 -10.69 -21.68 13.00
N ALA A 391 -10.67 -21.30 14.27
CA ALA A 391 -9.55 -21.57 15.18
C ALA A 391 -9.47 -23.05 15.56
N SER A 392 -10.61 -23.72 15.69
CA SER A 392 -10.74 -25.19 15.85
C SER A 392 -12.05 -25.67 15.24
N GLY A 393 -12.16 -26.97 15.01
CA GLY A 393 -13.25 -27.57 14.26
C GLY A 393 -13.06 -27.45 12.74
N LYS A 394 -14.10 -27.75 12.00
CA LYS A 394 -14.10 -27.70 10.53
C LYS A 394 -15.46 -27.24 9.99
N ILE A 395 -15.43 -26.63 8.82
CA ILE A 395 -16.63 -26.30 8.03
C ILE A 395 -16.49 -27.04 6.72
N THR A 396 -17.47 -27.89 6.40
CA THR A 396 -17.45 -28.66 5.16
C THR A 396 -18.55 -28.20 4.23
N LEU A 397 -18.27 -28.24 2.92
CA LEU A 397 -19.21 -28.01 1.84
C LEU A 397 -19.13 -29.22 0.90
N GLY A 398 -20.30 -29.91 0.68
CA GLY A 398 -20.32 -31.12 -0.13
C GLY A 398 -19.38 -32.22 0.38
N GLY A 399 -19.16 -32.30 1.69
CA GLY A 399 -18.31 -33.29 2.35
C GLY A 399 -16.80 -32.96 2.43
N HIS A 400 -16.33 -31.89 1.77
CA HIS A 400 -14.94 -31.45 1.81
C HIS A 400 -14.78 -30.20 2.69
N ASP A 401 -13.65 -30.06 3.38
CA ASP A 401 -13.34 -28.86 4.16
C ASP A 401 -13.27 -27.63 3.23
N LEU A 402 -13.75 -26.47 3.69
CA LEU A 402 -13.66 -25.23 2.90
C LEU A 402 -12.23 -24.88 2.51
N ARG A 403 -11.25 -25.31 3.30
CA ARG A 403 -9.82 -25.10 3.04
C ARG A 403 -9.27 -25.90 1.87
N ASP A 404 -9.95 -26.98 1.49
CA ASP A 404 -9.55 -27.85 0.38
C ASP A 404 -9.96 -27.27 -0.99
N TYR A 405 -10.86 -26.28 -1.01
CA TYR A 405 -11.30 -25.61 -2.23
C TYR A 405 -10.38 -24.44 -2.61
N THR A 406 -10.27 -24.18 -3.91
CA THR A 406 -9.79 -22.87 -4.37
C THR A 406 -10.77 -21.79 -3.94
N ILE A 407 -10.27 -20.59 -3.62
CA ILE A 407 -11.15 -19.48 -3.19
C ILE A 407 -12.17 -19.13 -4.28
N ASP A 408 -11.76 -19.16 -5.55
CA ASP A 408 -12.63 -18.84 -6.68
C ASP A 408 -13.76 -19.88 -6.82
N ALA A 409 -13.47 -21.17 -6.68
CA ALA A 409 -14.49 -22.22 -6.72
C ALA A 409 -15.50 -22.09 -5.57
N LEU A 410 -15.02 -21.83 -4.36
CA LEU A 410 -15.87 -21.64 -3.19
C LEU A 410 -16.76 -20.39 -3.35
N LEU A 411 -16.16 -19.25 -3.65
CA LEU A 411 -16.88 -17.98 -3.74
C LEU A 411 -17.79 -17.89 -4.97
N SER A 412 -17.55 -18.69 -6.02
CA SER A 412 -18.51 -18.81 -7.14
C SER A 412 -19.87 -19.35 -6.68
N GLN A 413 -19.89 -20.21 -5.67
CA GLN A 413 -21.10 -20.82 -5.12
C GLN A 413 -21.80 -19.98 -4.05
N ILE A 414 -21.18 -18.91 -3.57
CA ILE A 414 -21.68 -18.10 -2.45
C ILE A 414 -21.97 -16.67 -2.91
N ALA A 415 -23.20 -16.19 -2.74
CA ALA A 415 -23.52 -14.77 -2.85
C ALA A 415 -23.81 -14.20 -1.46
N VAL A 416 -23.26 -13.04 -1.17
CA VAL A 416 -23.44 -12.34 0.12
C VAL A 416 -24.17 -11.03 -0.12
N VAL A 417 -25.27 -10.83 0.58
CA VAL A 417 -25.98 -9.54 0.66
C VAL A 417 -25.67 -8.95 2.03
N PHE A 418 -24.82 -7.94 2.04
CA PHE A 418 -24.39 -7.29 3.29
C PHE A 418 -25.44 -6.33 3.83
N GLN A 419 -25.41 -6.10 5.14
CA GLN A 419 -26.21 -5.08 5.82
C GLN A 419 -25.87 -3.68 5.30
N ASP A 420 -24.56 -3.33 5.28
CA ASP A 420 -24.05 -2.09 4.74
C ASP A 420 -23.63 -2.27 3.27
N VAL A 421 -24.47 -1.78 2.36
CA VAL A 421 -24.22 -1.91 0.92
C VAL A 421 -23.22 -0.85 0.46
N TYR A 422 -22.13 -1.33 -0.12
CA TYR A 422 -21.16 -0.47 -0.79
C TYR A 422 -21.37 -0.45 -2.32
N LEU A 423 -21.49 0.75 -2.89
CA LEU A 423 -21.50 0.96 -4.34
C LEU A 423 -20.23 1.72 -4.74
N PHE A 424 -19.58 1.25 -5.79
CA PHE A 424 -18.41 1.94 -6.34
C PHE A 424 -18.84 3.21 -7.05
N HIS A 425 -17.97 4.22 -7.05
CA HIS A 425 -18.15 5.44 -7.83
C HIS A 425 -18.02 5.12 -9.32
N ASP A 426 -19.12 4.71 -9.92
CA ASP A 426 -19.25 4.24 -11.30
C ASP A 426 -20.72 4.27 -11.69
N THR A 427 -21.05 3.85 -12.93
CA THR A 427 -22.42 3.70 -13.37
C THR A 427 -23.17 2.60 -12.61
N ILE A 428 -24.51 2.68 -12.58
CA ILE A 428 -25.34 1.60 -12.02
C ILE A 428 -25.09 0.28 -12.78
N LYS A 429 -24.95 0.33 -14.11
CA LYS A 429 -24.61 -0.82 -14.94
C LYS A 429 -23.33 -1.50 -14.47
N ASN A 430 -22.24 -0.76 -14.33
CA ASN A 430 -20.96 -1.30 -13.88
C ASN A 430 -21.03 -1.84 -12.44
N ASN A 431 -21.80 -1.19 -11.59
CA ASN A 431 -22.09 -1.71 -10.25
C ASN A 431 -22.86 -3.04 -10.28
N LEU A 432 -23.75 -3.28 -11.24
CA LEU A 432 -24.45 -4.54 -11.39
C LEU A 432 -23.55 -5.65 -11.98
N LEU A 433 -22.65 -5.28 -12.91
CA LEU A 433 -21.66 -6.20 -13.51
C LEU A 433 -20.69 -6.82 -12.51
N ILE A 434 -20.56 -6.26 -11.30
CA ILE A 434 -19.82 -6.91 -10.20
C ILE A 434 -20.39 -8.30 -9.86
N GLY A 435 -21.68 -8.54 -10.07
CA GLY A 435 -22.30 -9.85 -9.88
C GLY A 435 -21.88 -10.88 -10.95
N LYS A 436 -21.73 -10.42 -12.20
CA LYS A 436 -21.31 -11.23 -13.35
C LYS A 436 -20.71 -10.29 -14.40
N GLU A 437 -19.38 -10.37 -14.59
CA GLU A 437 -18.62 -9.42 -15.42
C GLU A 437 -19.02 -9.43 -16.90
N ASP A 438 -19.38 -10.60 -17.42
CA ASP A 438 -19.78 -10.85 -18.81
C ASP A 438 -21.30 -10.83 -19.04
N ALA A 439 -22.08 -10.32 -18.08
CA ALA A 439 -23.54 -10.28 -18.20
C ALA A 439 -23.98 -9.35 -19.35
N THR A 440 -24.90 -9.85 -20.17
CA THR A 440 -25.52 -9.06 -21.24
C THR A 440 -26.49 -8.01 -20.66
N ASP A 441 -26.80 -6.97 -21.44
CA ASP A 441 -27.77 -5.95 -21.02
C ASP A 441 -29.15 -6.57 -20.71
N ALA A 442 -29.55 -7.61 -21.41
CA ALA A 442 -30.79 -8.34 -21.15
C ALA A 442 -30.76 -9.08 -19.79
N GLU A 443 -29.64 -9.70 -19.42
CA GLU A 443 -29.46 -10.35 -18.11
C GLU A 443 -29.46 -9.31 -16.97
N ILE A 444 -28.79 -8.17 -17.19
CA ILE A 444 -28.77 -7.05 -16.23
C ILE A 444 -30.19 -6.54 -15.99
N GLU A 445 -30.95 -6.28 -17.06
CA GLU A 445 -32.33 -5.81 -16.95
C GLU A 445 -33.23 -6.86 -16.27
N ALA A 446 -33.10 -8.14 -16.64
CA ALA A 446 -33.88 -9.22 -16.04
C ALA A 446 -33.60 -9.34 -14.53
N ALA A 447 -32.32 -9.25 -14.11
CA ALA A 447 -31.94 -9.25 -12.70
C ALA A 447 -32.45 -8.02 -11.96
N ALA A 448 -32.38 -6.84 -12.59
CA ALA A 448 -32.86 -5.59 -12.01
C ALA A 448 -34.40 -5.61 -11.82
N ARG A 449 -35.15 -6.20 -12.75
CA ARG A 449 -36.62 -6.40 -12.61
C ARG A 449 -36.93 -7.36 -11.46
N LYS A 450 -36.24 -8.50 -11.36
CA LYS A 450 -36.39 -9.43 -10.24
C LYS A 450 -36.05 -8.79 -8.89
N ALA A 451 -35.04 -7.92 -8.86
CA ALA A 451 -34.61 -7.20 -7.67
C ALA A 451 -35.45 -5.93 -7.39
N GLN A 452 -36.52 -5.66 -8.14
CA GLN A 452 -37.37 -4.49 -7.99
C GLN A 452 -36.60 -3.16 -8.08
N CYS A 453 -35.51 -3.11 -8.89
CA CYS A 453 -34.71 -1.91 -9.07
C CYS A 453 -34.81 -1.29 -10.47
N HIS A 454 -35.34 -2.00 -11.48
CA HIS A 454 -35.45 -1.51 -12.85
C HIS A 454 -36.23 -0.18 -12.93
N ASP A 455 -37.37 -0.10 -12.29
CA ASP A 455 -38.29 1.04 -12.44
C ASP A 455 -37.73 2.33 -11.83
N PHE A 456 -37.02 2.27 -10.71
CA PHE A 456 -36.38 3.47 -10.18
C PHE A 456 -35.13 3.85 -11.01
N ILE A 457 -34.37 2.87 -11.54
CA ILE A 457 -33.23 3.13 -12.40
C ILE A 457 -33.68 3.89 -13.66
N MET A 458 -34.77 3.45 -14.28
CA MET A 458 -35.31 4.09 -15.48
C MET A 458 -35.87 5.50 -15.23
N LYS A 459 -36.19 5.86 -13.99
CA LYS A 459 -36.57 7.23 -13.61
C LYS A 459 -35.36 8.17 -13.47
N LEU A 460 -34.14 7.64 -13.41
CA LEU A 460 -32.94 8.45 -13.34
C LEU A 460 -32.59 9.03 -14.73
N PRO A 461 -31.94 10.22 -14.78
CA PRO A 461 -31.71 10.94 -16.05
C PRO A 461 -30.96 10.15 -17.13
N LYS A 462 -30.07 9.22 -16.77
CA LYS A 462 -29.29 8.38 -17.68
C LYS A 462 -29.59 6.88 -17.52
N GLY A 463 -30.68 6.50 -16.81
CA GLY A 463 -31.02 5.11 -16.57
C GLY A 463 -29.86 4.31 -15.96
N TYR A 464 -29.50 3.17 -16.55
CA TYR A 464 -28.37 2.33 -16.12
C TYR A 464 -27.00 3.00 -16.21
N ASP A 465 -26.83 4.00 -17.07
CA ASP A 465 -25.57 4.75 -17.22
C ASP A 465 -25.46 5.91 -16.22
N THR A 466 -26.40 6.00 -15.27
CA THR A 466 -26.32 7.00 -14.19
C THR A 466 -25.16 6.67 -13.27
N GLU A 467 -24.23 7.61 -13.09
CA GLU A 467 -23.14 7.51 -12.13
C GLU A 467 -23.67 7.67 -10.70
N VAL A 468 -23.27 6.76 -9.82
CA VAL A 468 -23.53 6.86 -8.38
C VAL A 468 -22.27 7.37 -7.68
N GLY A 469 -22.48 8.28 -6.71
CA GLY A 469 -21.36 8.81 -5.92
C GLY A 469 -20.71 7.75 -5.05
N GLU A 470 -19.57 8.10 -4.45
CA GLU A 470 -18.82 7.21 -3.56
C GLU A 470 -19.73 6.63 -2.46
N GLY A 471 -19.66 5.31 -2.27
CA GLY A 471 -20.52 4.57 -1.37
C GLY A 471 -22.01 4.64 -1.74
N GLY A 472 -22.34 5.05 -2.99
CA GLY A 472 -23.73 5.23 -3.42
C GLY A 472 -24.42 6.43 -2.78
N SER A 473 -23.69 7.51 -2.48
CA SER A 473 -24.21 8.69 -1.74
C SER A 473 -25.42 9.38 -2.38
N THR A 474 -25.65 9.13 -3.68
CA THR A 474 -26.80 9.71 -4.44
C THR A 474 -28.08 8.87 -4.36
N LEU A 475 -28.03 7.66 -3.80
CA LEU A 475 -29.14 6.71 -3.70
C LEU A 475 -29.61 6.55 -2.25
N SER A 476 -30.90 6.28 -2.09
CA SER A 476 -31.48 5.90 -0.79
C SER A 476 -30.97 4.54 -0.31
N GLY A 477 -31.10 4.22 0.98
CA GLY A 477 -30.71 2.93 1.54
C GLY A 477 -31.41 1.75 0.87
N GLY A 478 -32.73 1.89 0.60
CA GLY A 478 -33.51 0.85 -0.07
C GLY A 478 -33.12 0.64 -1.54
N GLU A 479 -32.76 1.69 -2.27
CA GLU A 479 -32.26 1.58 -3.65
C GLU A 479 -30.91 0.85 -3.70
N LYS A 480 -29.96 1.20 -2.80
CA LYS A 480 -28.69 0.50 -2.66
C LYS A 480 -28.89 -0.98 -2.37
N GLN A 481 -29.80 -1.30 -1.45
CA GLN A 481 -30.08 -2.68 -1.07
C GLN A 481 -30.63 -3.50 -2.25
N ARG A 482 -31.56 -2.93 -3.05
CA ARG A 482 -32.08 -3.59 -4.25
C ARG A 482 -30.99 -3.81 -5.31
N ILE A 483 -30.07 -2.87 -5.50
CA ILE A 483 -28.91 -3.07 -6.38
C ILE A 483 -28.01 -4.23 -5.86
N SER A 484 -27.80 -4.31 -4.54
CA SER A 484 -27.04 -5.41 -3.93
C SER A 484 -27.72 -6.78 -4.16
N ILE A 485 -29.05 -6.83 -4.05
CA ILE A 485 -29.84 -8.04 -4.36
C ILE A 485 -29.73 -8.37 -5.85
N ALA A 486 -29.78 -7.37 -6.76
CA ALA A 486 -29.62 -7.59 -8.20
C ALA A 486 -28.23 -8.18 -8.53
N ARG A 487 -27.16 -7.73 -7.86
CA ARG A 487 -25.82 -8.34 -7.96
C ARG A 487 -25.85 -9.83 -7.56
N ALA A 488 -26.52 -10.15 -6.45
CA ALA A 488 -26.64 -11.51 -5.97
C ALA A 488 -27.47 -12.41 -6.93
N ILE A 489 -28.51 -11.86 -7.56
CA ILE A 489 -29.30 -12.54 -8.60
C ILE A 489 -28.45 -12.81 -9.84
N LEU A 490 -27.70 -11.80 -10.33
CA LEU A 490 -26.82 -11.93 -11.49
C LEU A 490 -25.73 -12.99 -11.29
N LYS A 491 -25.23 -13.11 -10.07
CA LYS A 491 -24.18 -14.08 -9.71
C LYS A 491 -24.67 -15.54 -9.83
N GLU A 492 -25.97 -15.80 -9.75
CA GLU A 492 -26.60 -17.13 -9.84
C GLU A 492 -26.05 -18.16 -8.84
N ALA A 493 -25.40 -17.70 -7.76
CA ALA A 493 -24.81 -18.57 -6.74
C ALA A 493 -25.85 -19.52 -6.12
N SER A 494 -25.40 -20.72 -5.70
CA SER A 494 -26.25 -21.75 -5.13
C SER A 494 -26.49 -21.56 -3.63
N ILE A 495 -25.63 -20.81 -2.94
CA ILE A 495 -25.71 -20.47 -1.52
C ILE A 495 -25.86 -18.95 -1.38
N ILE A 496 -26.86 -18.52 -0.64
CA ILE A 496 -27.14 -17.10 -0.39
C ILE A 496 -26.96 -16.82 1.10
N LEU A 497 -26.09 -15.88 1.43
CA LEU A 497 -25.91 -15.37 2.78
C LEU A 497 -26.54 -13.98 2.87
N LEU A 498 -27.57 -13.82 3.70
CA LEU A 498 -28.28 -12.56 3.90
C LEU A 498 -28.00 -12.02 5.31
N ASP A 499 -27.35 -10.86 5.40
CA ASP A 499 -27.12 -10.17 6.66
C ASP A 499 -28.06 -8.96 6.76
N GLU A 500 -29.15 -9.10 7.54
CA GLU A 500 -30.11 -8.04 7.89
C GLU A 500 -30.55 -7.10 6.73
N ALA A 501 -30.97 -7.68 5.61
CA ALA A 501 -31.26 -6.92 4.39
C ALA A 501 -32.45 -5.91 4.51
N THR A 502 -33.17 -5.85 5.62
CA THR A 502 -34.39 -5.03 5.79
C THR A 502 -34.33 -4.03 6.97
N ALA A 503 -33.18 -3.81 7.60
CA ALA A 503 -33.08 -2.89 8.71
C ALA A 503 -33.17 -1.42 8.27
N SER A 504 -33.92 -0.63 9.02
CA SER A 504 -34.00 0.84 8.89
C SER A 504 -34.63 1.38 7.58
N LEU A 505 -35.54 0.64 6.94
CA LEU A 505 -36.21 1.04 5.71
C LEU A 505 -37.63 1.53 5.98
N ASP A 506 -38.10 2.40 5.10
CA ASP A 506 -39.51 2.79 5.05
C ASP A 506 -40.38 1.62 4.57
N PRO A 507 -41.69 1.58 4.94
CA PRO A 507 -42.55 0.44 4.66
C PRO A 507 -42.71 0.09 3.17
N GLU A 508 -42.66 1.07 2.28
CA GLU A 508 -42.79 0.86 0.83
C GLU A 508 -41.54 0.14 0.28
N ASN A 509 -40.35 0.57 0.65
CA ASN A 509 -39.10 -0.08 0.26
C ASN A 509 -38.97 -1.46 0.90
N GLU A 510 -39.51 -1.70 2.10
CA GLU A 510 -39.49 -3.01 2.73
C GLU A 510 -40.25 -4.06 1.89
N ILE A 511 -41.43 -3.73 1.34
CA ILE A 511 -42.20 -4.65 0.48
C ILE A 511 -41.39 -5.02 -0.76
N HIS A 512 -40.84 -4.05 -1.47
CA HIS A 512 -40.02 -4.29 -2.67
C HIS A 512 -38.79 -5.13 -2.39
N ILE A 513 -38.14 -4.93 -1.25
CA ILE A 513 -36.99 -5.74 -0.86
C ILE A 513 -37.38 -7.18 -0.50
N GLN A 514 -38.53 -7.39 0.18
CA GLN A 514 -39.04 -8.72 0.47
C GLN A 514 -39.39 -9.48 -0.82
N GLU A 515 -40.01 -8.82 -1.80
CA GLU A 515 -40.26 -9.38 -3.11
C GLU A 515 -38.95 -9.76 -3.83
N ALA A 516 -37.96 -8.87 -3.82
CA ALA A 516 -36.66 -9.14 -4.39
C ALA A 516 -35.92 -10.31 -3.71
N ILE A 517 -35.97 -10.38 -2.39
CA ILE A 517 -35.41 -11.51 -1.63
C ILE A 517 -36.13 -12.80 -1.99
N SER A 518 -37.46 -12.81 -2.07
CA SER A 518 -38.23 -14.01 -2.43
C SER A 518 -37.85 -14.57 -3.81
N GLN A 519 -37.52 -13.71 -4.77
CA GLN A 519 -36.97 -14.11 -6.07
C GLN A 519 -35.53 -14.63 -5.98
N LEU A 520 -34.71 -14.06 -5.12
CA LEU A 520 -33.30 -14.45 -4.95
C LEU A 520 -33.18 -15.84 -4.32
N VAL A 521 -34.00 -16.15 -3.32
CA VAL A 521 -33.86 -17.37 -2.50
C VAL A 521 -34.48 -18.63 -3.13
N LYS A 522 -35.22 -18.48 -4.21
CA LYS A 522 -35.90 -19.57 -4.86
C LYS A 522 -34.93 -20.66 -5.34
N ASP A 523 -35.16 -21.91 -4.92
CA ASP A 523 -34.33 -23.07 -5.25
C ASP A 523 -32.86 -22.98 -4.82
N LYS A 524 -32.55 -22.15 -3.82
CA LYS A 524 -31.20 -21.91 -3.28
C LYS A 524 -31.09 -22.43 -1.85
N THR A 525 -29.84 -22.65 -1.39
CA THR A 525 -29.53 -22.80 0.03
C THR A 525 -29.38 -21.41 0.64
N VAL A 526 -30.20 -21.07 1.61
CA VAL A 526 -30.28 -19.71 2.16
C VAL A 526 -29.96 -19.71 3.63
N ILE A 527 -29.05 -18.84 4.02
CA ILE A 527 -28.72 -18.58 5.43
C ILE A 527 -28.99 -17.10 5.70
N VAL A 528 -29.98 -16.81 6.54
CA VAL A 528 -30.37 -15.44 6.87
C VAL A 528 -30.05 -15.11 8.32
N ILE A 529 -29.42 -13.97 8.57
CA ILE A 529 -29.33 -13.38 9.90
C ILE A 529 -30.58 -12.54 10.11
N ALA A 530 -31.44 -12.97 11.04
CA ALA A 530 -32.70 -12.29 11.29
C ALA A 530 -32.66 -11.44 12.54
N HIS A 531 -32.95 -10.16 12.38
CA HIS A 531 -33.25 -9.24 13.47
C HIS A 531 -34.78 -9.12 13.69
N ARG A 532 -35.58 -9.44 12.67
CA ARG A 532 -37.05 -9.46 12.74
C ARG A 532 -37.54 -10.91 12.66
N LEU A 533 -38.02 -11.47 13.76
CA LEU A 533 -38.35 -12.89 13.86
C LEU A 533 -39.52 -13.31 12.96
N TRP A 534 -40.42 -12.39 12.58
CA TRP A 534 -41.52 -12.71 11.67
C TRP A 534 -41.06 -13.01 10.23
N THR A 535 -39.87 -12.55 9.82
CA THR A 535 -39.33 -12.83 8.47
C THR A 535 -38.82 -14.26 8.31
N VAL A 536 -38.59 -14.96 9.43
CA VAL A 536 -38.01 -16.32 9.44
C VAL A 536 -38.96 -17.37 9.94
N ARG A 537 -40.26 -17.04 10.02
CA ARG A 537 -41.30 -17.97 10.44
C ARG A 537 -41.39 -19.22 9.55
N GLU A 538 -41.17 -19.03 8.25
CA GLU A 538 -41.20 -20.07 7.23
C GLU A 538 -39.85 -20.80 7.05
N ALA A 539 -38.86 -20.55 7.92
CA ALA A 539 -37.57 -21.21 7.84
C ALA A 539 -37.70 -22.71 8.11
N ASP A 540 -36.98 -23.50 7.32
CA ASP A 540 -36.93 -24.96 7.51
C ASP A 540 -36.33 -25.32 8.85
N GLN A 541 -35.32 -24.51 9.28
CA GLN A 541 -34.69 -24.62 10.57
C GLN A 541 -34.18 -23.27 11.06
N ILE A 542 -34.35 -23.00 12.35
CA ILE A 542 -33.88 -21.83 13.05
C ILE A 542 -32.81 -22.28 14.03
N TYR A 543 -31.61 -21.67 13.97
CA TYR A 543 -30.55 -21.83 14.97
C TYR A 543 -30.52 -20.61 15.87
N VAL A 544 -30.66 -20.82 17.17
CA VAL A 544 -30.65 -19.75 18.17
C VAL A 544 -29.26 -19.71 18.82
N LEU A 545 -28.58 -18.59 18.63
CA LEU A 545 -27.24 -18.35 19.19
C LEU A 545 -27.33 -17.50 20.46
N ASP A 546 -26.65 -17.92 21.50
CA ASP A 546 -26.37 -17.10 22.68
C ASP A 546 -24.92 -17.28 23.14
N LYS A 547 -24.24 -16.18 23.40
CA LYS A 547 -22.83 -16.13 23.91
C LYS A 547 -21.87 -17.03 23.11
N GLY A 548 -22.06 -17.11 21.80
CA GLY A 548 -21.20 -17.87 20.88
C GLY A 548 -21.50 -19.38 20.80
N ARG A 549 -22.62 -19.85 21.33
CA ARG A 549 -23.06 -21.25 21.25
C ARG A 549 -24.44 -21.34 20.59
N VAL A 550 -24.72 -22.43 19.90
CA VAL A 550 -26.08 -22.80 19.52
C VAL A 550 -26.78 -23.37 20.76
N VAL A 551 -27.78 -22.65 21.27
CA VAL A 551 -28.51 -23.04 22.50
C VAL A 551 -29.83 -23.71 22.19
N GLN A 552 -30.44 -23.45 21.03
CA GLN A 552 -31.68 -24.08 20.56
C GLN A 552 -31.63 -24.20 19.03
N HIS A 553 -32.28 -25.21 18.48
CA HIS A 553 -32.55 -25.33 17.06
C HIS A 553 -33.87 -26.03 16.84
N GLY A 554 -34.56 -25.74 15.74
CA GLY A 554 -35.87 -26.33 15.40
C GLY A 554 -36.70 -25.39 14.53
N LYS A 555 -37.95 -25.73 14.29
CA LYS A 555 -38.93 -24.90 13.57
C LYS A 555 -39.51 -23.83 14.50
N HIS A 556 -40.10 -22.79 13.91
CA HIS A 556 -40.73 -21.69 14.60
C HIS A 556 -41.67 -22.13 15.73
N ASP A 557 -42.64 -23.01 15.43
CA ASP A 557 -43.63 -23.43 16.40
C ASP A 557 -43.06 -24.32 17.52
N GLU A 558 -42.05 -25.16 17.19
CA GLU A 558 -41.32 -25.98 18.17
C GLU A 558 -40.52 -25.11 19.16
N LEU A 559 -39.88 -24.06 18.68
CA LEU A 559 -39.12 -23.16 19.52
C LEU A 559 -40.00 -22.24 20.37
N LEU A 560 -41.16 -21.84 19.86
CA LEU A 560 -42.16 -21.10 20.62
C LEU A 560 -42.81 -21.92 21.74
N ALA A 561 -42.94 -23.25 21.57
CA ALA A 561 -43.50 -24.13 22.59
C ALA A 561 -42.57 -24.24 23.84
N GLN A 562 -41.31 -23.91 23.73
CA GLN A 562 -40.35 -23.93 24.86
C GLN A 562 -40.48 -22.66 25.70
N SER A 563 -41.17 -22.76 26.83
CA SER A 563 -41.53 -21.61 27.68
C SER A 563 -40.31 -20.78 28.18
N ASP A 564 -39.20 -21.44 28.52
CA ASP A 564 -37.98 -20.83 29.04
C ASP A 564 -36.89 -20.65 27.95
N GLY A 565 -37.30 -20.82 26.68
CA GLY A 565 -36.37 -20.75 25.56
C GLY A 565 -35.97 -19.32 25.20
N VAL A 566 -34.70 -19.14 24.82
CA VAL A 566 -34.16 -17.83 24.33
C VAL A 566 -34.97 -17.33 23.14
N TYR A 567 -35.41 -18.23 22.23
CA TYR A 567 -36.24 -17.86 21.10
C TYR A 567 -37.59 -17.25 21.50
N ARG A 568 -38.27 -17.88 22.46
CA ARG A 568 -39.54 -17.39 23.00
C ARG A 568 -39.40 -16.03 23.63
N HIS A 569 -38.35 -15.81 24.43
CA HIS A 569 -38.07 -14.52 25.04
C HIS A 569 -37.87 -13.43 24.00
N LEU A 570 -37.04 -13.67 22.96
CA LEU A 570 -36.82 -12.73 21.87
C LEU A 570 -38.10 -12.43 21.07
N TRP A 571 -38.96 -13.44 20.87
CA TRP A 571 -40.23 -13.25 20.19
C TRP A 571 -41.18 -12.37 21.00
N ASP A 572 -41.34 -12.65 22.29
CA ASP A 572 -42.21 -11.89 23.18
C ASP A 572 -41.73 -10.42 23.33
N GLU A 573 -40.44 -10.18 23.39
CA GLU A 573 -39.88 -8.83 23.35
C GLU A 573 -40.24 -8.08 22.06
N GLN A 574 -40.08 -8.72 20.91
CA GLN A 574 -40.45 -8.10 19.61
C GLN A 574 -41.95 -7.82 19.50
N GLN A 575 -42.80 -8.70 20.03
CA GLN A 575 -44.27 -8.46 20.05
C GLN A 575 -44.63 -7.27 20.94
N ARG A 576 -43.95 -7.07 22.09
CA ARG A 576 -44.15 -5.91 22.96
C ARG A 576 -43.82 -4.59 22.25
N ILE A 577 -42.73 -4.57 21.47
CA ILE A 577 -42.36 -3.39 20.68
C ILE A 577 -43.41 -3.04 19.63
N LYS A 578 -44.03 -4.03 18.96
CA LYS A 578 -45.14 -3.78 18.02
C LYS A 578 -46.37 -3.16 18.66
N GLY A 579 -46.60 -3.42 19.94
CA GLY A 579 -47.71 -2.85 20.72
C GLY A 579 -47.45 -1.45 21.29
N TRP A 580 -46.23 -0.94 21.17
CA TRP A 580 -45.89 0.39 21.69
C TRP A 580 -46.48 1.49 20.78
N LYS A 581 -47.43 2.27 21.30
CA LYS A 581 -47.95 3.50 20.69
C LYS A 581 -47.36 4.67 21.45
N PHE A 582 -46.79 5.64 20.73
CA PHE A 582 -46.43 6.93 21.30
C PHE A 582 -47.70 7.68 21.68
#